data_66a4d0f780fbb48e7b973f90b42c1905
#
_entry.id   66a4d0f780fbb48e7b973f90b42c1905
#
_cell.length_a   1.000
_cell.length_b   1.000
_cell.length_c   1.000
_cell.angle_alpha   90.00
_cell.angle_beta   90.00
_cell.angle_gamma   90.00
#
_symmetry.space_group_name_H-M   'P 1'
#
loop_
_entity.id
_entity.type
_entity.pdbx_description
1 polymer ?
#
loop_
_entity_poly.entity_id
_entity_poly.type
_entity_poly.pdbx_seq_one_letter_code
_entity_poly.pdbx_strand_id
1 'polypeptide(L)'
;WGNGAAGATAIIQCSDLFEMTNVSEYSCQDVYSPTLIPVGNSNDPYVYVDPWTDRIMKFDMHALLGMTVETSDDEGETWSPLPTGASGTSIQDHQTIASSPYPAPAHPTTWVFCINGNAPHPLCSSSFDGGLTWTQQVSGAPVNCNSGGLTGHMVGANDGNFYRGNPSCDGEGYSIYR
;
A
#
# COMPACT_ATOMS: atom_id res chain seq x y z
N TRP A 1 -9.19 -10.10 1.80
CA TRP A 1 -8.56 -11.25 2.45
C TRP A 1 -7.88 -12.11 1.40
N GLY A 2 -6.60 -12.36 1.58
CA GLY A 2 -5.89 -13.34 0.76
C GLY A 2 -6.18 -14.76 1.26
N ASN A 3 -6.39 -15.68 0.34
CA ASN A 3 -6.62 -17.08 0.65
C ASN A 3 -5.31 -17.90 0.82
N GLY A 4 -4.26 -17.27 1.32
CA GLY A 4 -2.94 -17.92 1.46
C GLY A 4 -2.28 -18.21 0.10
N ALA A 5 -1.34 -19.16 0.06
CA ALA A 5 -0.46 -19.40 -1.10
C ALA A 5 -1.17 -19.87 -2.40
N ALA A 6 -2.48 -20.04 -2.41
CA ALA A 6 -3.23 -20.55 -3.56
C ALA A 6 -4.49 -19.73 -3.89
N GLY A 7 -4.68 -18.57 -3.29
CA GLY A 7 -5.90 -17.77 -3.44
C GLY A 7 -5.71 -16.51 -4.28
N ALA A 8 -6.82 -15.99 -4.79
CA ALA A 8 -6.91 -14.65 -5.34
C ALA A 8 -7.31 -13.65 -4.24
N THR A 9 -6.95 -12.39 -4.43
CA THR A 9 -7.43 -11.32 -3.55
C THR A 9 -8.91 -11.05 -3.84
N ALA A 10 -9.70 -10.85 -2.78
CA ALA A 10 -11.04 -10.31 -2.87
C ALA A 10 -11.07 -8.93 -2.20
N ILE A 11 -11.76 -7.98 -2.79
CA ILE A 11 -12.04 -6.67 -2.20
C ILE A 11 -13.52 -6.64 -1.86
N ILE A 12 -13.81 -6.45 -0.60
CA ILE A 12 -15.16 -6.45 -0.08
C ILE A 12 -15.53 -5.01 0.26
N GLN A 13 -16.48 -4.47 -0.49
CA GLN A 13 -17.17 -3.23 -0.17
C GLN A 13 -18.35 -3.54 0.75
N CYS A 14 -18.43 -2.84 1.86
CA CYS A 14 -19.55 -2.97 2.78
C CYS A 14 -20.34 -1.66 2.82
N SER A 15 -21.64 -1.76 3.11
CA SER A 15 -22.51 -0.59 3.28
C SER A 15 -21.98 0.34 4.37
N ASP A 16 -22.28 1.63 4.24
CA ASP A 16 -21.84 2.65 5.20
C ASP A 16 -22.42 2.38 6.60
N LEU A 17 -21.52 2.05 7.53
CA LEU A 17 -21.88 1.75 8.92
C LEU A 17 -22.42 2.98 9.68
N PHE A 18 -22.11 4.18 9.24
CA PHE A 18 -22.54 5.41 9.91
C PHE A 18 -23.99 5.78 9.61
N GLU A 19 -24.52 5.34 8.47
CA GLU A 19 -25.91 5.57 8.09
C GLU A 19 -26.86 4.48 8.54
N MET A 20 -26.33 3.37 9.08
CA MET A 20 -27.12 2.22 9.48
C MET A 20 -27.76 2.41 10.84
N THR A 21 -29.03 2.14 10.93
CA THR A 21 -29.80 2.21 12.20
C THR A 21 -29.79 0.91 12.98
N ASN A 22 -29.45 -0.20 12.31
CA ASN A 22 -29.29 -1.50 12.95
C ASN A 22 -28.38 -2.44 12.12
N VAL A 23 -27.81 -3.46 12.78
CA VAL A 23 -26.85 -4.41 12.16
C VAL A 23 -27.47 -5.30 11.07
N SER A 24 -28.79 -5.44 11.02
CA SER A 24 -29.45 -6.25 9.98
C SER A 24 -29.46 -5.59 8.59
N GLU A 25 -29.14 -4.32 8.53
CA GLU A 25 -28.99 -3.56 7.27
C GLU A 25 -27.58 -3.69 6.67
N TYR A 26 -26.65 -4.29 7.42
CA TYR A 26 -25.26 -4.46 6.96
C TYR A 26 -25.21 -5.45 5.79
N SER A 27 -24.64 -5.00 4.68
CA SER A 27 -24.40 -5.84 3.51
C SER A 27 -23.01 -5.60 2.94
N CYS A 28 -22.39 -6.66 2.44
CA CYS A 28 -21.11 -6.59 1.77
C CYS A 28 -21.18 -7.28 0.41
N GLN A 29 -20.43 -6.78 -0.54
CA GLN A 29 -20.29 -7.38 -1.86
C GLN A 29 -18.82 -7.45 -2.26
N ASP A 30 -18.48 -8.46 -3.07
CA ASP A 30 -17.16 -8.53 -3.70
C ASP A 30 -17.16 -7.62 -4.92
N VAL A 31 -16.34 -6.58 -4.89
CA VAL A 31 -16.20 -5.59 -5.97
C VAL A 31 -14.92 -5.78 -6.77
N TYR A 32 -14.13 -6.79 -6.44
CA TYR A 32 -12.92 -7.08 -7.18
C TYR A 32 -13.15 -8.08 -8.30
N SER A 33 -12.89 -7.65 -9.52
CA SER A 33 -12.84 -8.53 -10.68
C SER A 33 -11.40 -8.58 -11.22
N PRO A 34 -10.72 -9.70 -11.17
CA PRO A 34 -9.36 -9.85 -11.69
C PRO A 34 -9.35 -9.87 -13.23
N THR A 35 -9.64 -8.73 -13.85
CA THR A 35 -9.81 -8.67 -15.31
C THR A 35 -8.50 -8.51 -16.09
N LEU A 36 -7.43 -8.05 -15.47
CA LEU A 36 -6.25 -7.58 -16.20
C LEU A 36 -4.98 -8.40 -15.94
N ILE A 37 -4.82 -8.97 -14.77
CA ILE A 37 -3.65 -9.78 -14.44
C ILE A 37 -4.14 -11.03 -13.72
N PRO A 38 -4.03 -12.23 -14.35
CA PRO A 38 -4.35 -13.46 -13.66
C PRO A 38 -3.34 -13.68 -12.53
N VAL A 39 -3.75 -13.31 -11.34
CA VAL A 39 -2.97 -13.47 -10.13
C VAL A 39 -3.18 -14.89 -9.64
N GLY A 40 -2.22 -15.75 -9.91
CA GLY A 40 -2.27 -17.14 -9.46
C GLY A 40 -2.20 -17.30 -7.94
N ASN A 41 -1.46 -16.45 -7.24
CA ASN A 41 -1.24 -16.55 -5.81
C ASN A 41 -1.00 -15.16 -5.23
N SER A 42 -1.91 -14.66 -4.40
CA SER A 42 -1.68 -13.48 -3.56
C SER A 42 -1.36 -13.92 -2.14
N ASN A 43 -0.17 -13.60 -1.65
CA ASN A 43 0.30 -14.02 -0.34
C ASN A 43 0.00 -13.00 0.76
N ASP A 44 -0.01 -11.72 0.42
CA ASP A 44 -0.18 -10.65 1.39
C ASP A 44 -0.89 -9.47 0.71
N PRO A 45 -2.21 -9.57 0.50
CA PRO A 45 -2.97 -8.50 -0.14
C PRO A 45 -3.06 -7.29 0.77
N TYR A 46 -2.90 -6.12 0.19
CA TYR A 46 -3.05 -4.86 0.88
C TYR A 46 -3.97 -3.93 0.09
N VAL A 47 -4.90 -3.29 0.77
CA VAL A 47 -5.79 -2.28 0.19
C VAL A 47 -5.58 -0.96 0.91
N TYR A 48 -5.43 0.09 0.16
CA TYR A 48 -5.35 1.45 0.65
C TYR A 48 -6.39 2.31 -0.05
N VAL A 49 -7.12 3.10 0.71
CA VAL A 49 -8.01 4.14 0.17
C VAL A 49 -7.36 5.48 0.44
N ASP A 50 -7.10 6.25 -0.61
CA ASP A 50 -6.60 7.62 -0.49
C ASP A 50 -7.72 8.51 0.10
N PRO A 51 -7.60 8.99 1.33
CA PRO A 51 -8.69 9.71 2.00
C PRO A 51 -8.95 11.11 1.42
N TRP A 52 -8.18 11.54 0.43
CA TRP A 52 -8.28 12.86 -0.20
C TRP A 52 -8.92 12.81 -1.59
N THR A 53 -8.86 11.65 -2.24
CA THR A 53 -9.34 11.47 -3.61
C THR A 53 -10.31 10.30 -3.76
N ASP A 54 -10.53 9.55 -2.69
CA ASP A 54 -11.31 8.30 -2.65
C ASP A 54 -10.79 7.18 -3.57
N ARG A 55 -9.61 7.38 -4.19
CA ARG A 55 -8.97 6.37 -5.01
C ARG A 55 -8.60 5.14 -4.18
N ILE A 56 -9.05 3.99 -4.63
CA ILE A 56 -8.70 2.70 -4.03
C ILE A 56 -7.46 2.14 -4.73
N MET A 57 -6.49 1.68 -3.97
CA MET A 57 -5.32 0.95 -4.48
C MET A 57 -5.30 -0.45 -3.89
N LYS A 58 -5.11 -1.42 -4.75
CA LYS A 58 -4.93 -2.82 -4.36
C LYS A 58 -3.52 -3.27 -4.71
N PHE A 59 -2.91 -3.99 -3.79
CA PHE A 59 -1.60 -4.60 -3.93
C PHE A 59 -1.73 -6.11 -3.75
N ASP A 60 -1.23 -6.86 -4.72
CA ASP A 60 -1.10 -8.31 -4.65
C ASP A 60 0.37 -8.69 -4.70
N MET A 61 0.87 -9.27 -3.64
CA MET A 61 2.24 -9.79 -3.57
C MET A 61 2.28 -11.25 -4.03
N HIS A 62 3.22 -11.58 -4.90
CA HIS A 62 3.38 -12.90 -5.51
C HIS A 62 4.60 -13.61 -4.95
N ALA A 63 4.41 -14.44 -3.94
CA ALA A 63 5.45 -15.31 -3.38
C ALA A 63 6.78 -14.60 -3.07
N LEU A 64 6.73 -13.35 -2.59
CA LEU A 64 7.90 -12.49 -2.32
C LEU A 64 8.74 -12.12 -3.57
N LEU A 65 8.27 -12.47 -4.77
CA LEU A 65 9.05 -12.28 -6.01
C LEU A 65 8.60 -11.08 -6.84
N GLY A 66 7.43 -10.57 -6.57
CA GLY A 66 6.87 -9.45 -7.30
C GLY A 66 5.56 -8.96 -6.70
N MET A 67 5.09 -7.85 -7.24
CA MET A 67 3.86 -7.21 -6.81
C MET A 67 3.11 -6.67 -8.01
N THR A 68 1.80 -6.82 -8.02
CA THR A 68 0.91 -6.10 -8.92
C THR A 68 0.13 -5.05 -8.16
N VAL A 69 -0.11 -3.93 -8.81
CA VAL A 69 -0.87 -2.81 -8.27
C VAL A 69 -1.99 -2.48 -9.24
N GLU A 70 -3.19 -2.33 -8.73
CA GLU A 70 -4.35 -1.89 -9.49
C GLU A 70 -5.08 -0.80 -8.71
N THR A 71 -5.75 0.09 -9.44
CA THR A 71 -6.53 1.17 -8.83
C THR A 71 -7.95 1.20 -9.35
N SER A 72 -8.85 1.71 -8.53
CA SER A 72 -10.22 2.07 -8.88
C SER A 72 -10.50 3.52 -8.43
N ASP A 73 -11.17 4.27 -9.30
CA ASP A 73 -11.67 5.63 -9.03
C ASP A 73 -13.22 5.67 -8.98
N ASP A 74 -13.86 4.50 -8.98
CA ASP A 74 -15.31 4.32 -9.06
C ASP A 74 -15.80 3.27 -8.04
N GLU A 75 -15.26 3.31 -6.83
CA GLU A 75 -15.65 2.45 -5.69
C GLU A 75 -15.51 0.94 -5.98
N GLY A 76 -14.61 0.56 -6.90
CA GLY A 76 -14.33 -0.84 -7.24
C GLY A 76 -15.13 -1.36 -8.45
N GLU A 77 -15.91 -0.53 -9.14
CA GLU A 77 -16.64 -0.95 -10.35
C GLU A 77 -15.67 -1.29 -11.49
N THR A 78 -14.62 -0.48 -11.66
CA THR A 78 -13.56 -0.76 -12.64
C THR A 78 -12.15 -0.66 -12.04
N TRP A 79 -11.23 -1.42 -12.61
CA TRP A 79 -9.85 -1.48 -12.14
C TRP A 79 -8.86 -1.23 -13.28
N SER A 80 -7.79 -0.51 -12.97
CA SER A 80 -6.70 -0.19 -13.89
C SER A 80 -5.36 -0.55 -13.28
N PRO A 81 -4.45 -1.21 -14.04
CA PRO A 81 -3.13 -1.54 -13.54
C PRO A 81 -2.25 -0.29 -13.41
N LEU A 82 -1.42 -0.27 -12.38
CA LEU A 82 -0.39 0.73 -12.17
C LEU A 82 1.00 0.10 -12.05
N PRO A 83 2.06 0.84 -12.40
CA PRO A 83 3.41 0.42 -12.05
C PRO A 83 3.60 0.41 -10.53
N THR A 84 4.43 -0.50 -10.05
CA THR A 84 4.77 -0.58 -8.63
C THR A 84 5.96 0.29 -8.27
N GLY A 85 5.92 0.93 -7.11
CA GLY A 85 7.08 1.61 -6.50
C GLY A 85 8.19 0.66 -6.06
N ALA A 86 7.98 -0.65 -6.12
CA ALA A 86 8.94 -1.69 -5.75
C ALA A 86 9.80 -2.20 -6.92
N SER A 87 9.77 -1.54 -8.07
CA SER A 87 10.51 -1.97 -9.26
C SER A 87 12.00 -2.19 -8.98
N GLY A 88 12.50 -3.38 -9.34
CA GLY A 88 13.90 -3.74 -9.13
C GLY A 88 14.26 -4.21 -7.71
N THR A 89 13.31 -4.25 -6.78
CA THR A 89 13.51 -4.83 -5.44
C THR A 89 13.33 -6.35 -5.53
N SER A 90 14.31 -7.10 -5.07
CA SER A 90 14.21 -8.56 -4.92
C SER A 90 13.73 -8.92 -3.51
N ILE A 91 12.99 -10.01 -3.38
CA ILE A 91 12.35 -10.46 -2.15
C ILE A 91 11.51 -9.32 -1.55
N GLN A 92 10.30 -9.19 -2.06
CA GLN A 92 9.37 -8.13 -1.66
C GLN A 92 8.47 -8.65 -0.55
N ASP A 93 8.38 -7.89 0.53
CA ASP A 93 7.54 -8.22 1.68
C ASP A 93 7.10 -6.96 2.41
N HIS A 94 5.97 -7.03 3.11
CA HIS A 94 5.47 -5.98 3.98
C HIS A 94 5.35 -4.61 3.28
N GLN A 95 4.59 -4.59 2.20
CA GLN A 95 4.27 -3.37 1.47
C GLN A 95 3.44 -2.41 2.31
N THR A 96 3.70 -1.13 2.17
CA THR A 96 2.86 -0.08 2.76
C THR A 96 2.81 1.14 1.86
N ILE A 97 1.67 1.79 1.81
CA ILE A 97 1.48 3.04 1.11
C ILE A 97 0.73 4.03 2.01
N ALA A 98 1.00 5.29 1.80
CA ALA A 98 0.21 6.37 2.37
C ALA A 98 0.17 7.56 1.41
N SER A 99 -0.84 8.39 1.53
CA SER A 99 -0.97 9.66 0.83
C SER A 99 -1.00 10.83 1.81
N SER A 100 -0.66 11.99 1.30
CA SER A 100 -0.74 13.26 2.00
C SER A 100 -1.33 14.32 1.06
N PRO A 101 -2.14 15.27 1.55
CA PRO A 101 -2.73 16.31 0.72
C PRO A 101 -1.72 17.36 0.24
N TYR A 102 -0.45 17.11 0.37
CA TYR A 102 0.57 17.97 -0.19
C TYR A 102 0.47 17.95 -1.72
N PRO A 103 0.05 19.07 -2.35
CA PRO A 103 -0.30 19.05 -3.77
C PRO A 103 0.96 18.84 -4.63
N ALA A 104 0.92 17.79 -5.42
CA ALA A 104 1.87 17.57 -6.49
C ALA A 104 1.37 18.25 -7.79
N PRO A 105 2.25 18.56 -8.73
CA PRO A 105 1.85 19.26 -9.97
C PRO A 105 0.78 18.54 -10.80
N ALA A 106 0.74 17.21 -10.75
CA ALA A 106 -0.14 16.38 -11.57
C ALA A 106 -1.22 15.63 -10.77
N HIS A 107 -1.22 15.75 -9.44
CA HIS A 107 -2.19 15.05 -8.59
C HIS A 107 -2.41 15.84 -7.30
N PRO A 108 -3.63 15.83 -6.72
CA PRO A 108 -3.93 16.55 -5.48
C PRO A 108 -3.18 16.03 -4.25
N THR A 109 -2.67 14.80 -4.29
CA THR A 109 -1.94 14.17 -3.20
C THR A 109 -0.58 13.65 -3.64
N THR A 110 0.37 13.66 -2.73
CA THR A 110 1.64 12.94 -2.87
C THR A 110 1.50 11.58 -2.22
N TRP A 111 1.99 10.54 -2.88
CA TRP A 111 2.01 9.18 -2.36
C TRP A 111 3.43 8.72 -2.05
N VAL A 112 3.57 7.97 -0.98
CA VAL A 112 4.81 7.29 -0.63
C VAL A 112 4.52 5.80 -0.47
N PHE A 113 5.30 4.99 -1.14
CA PHE A 113 5.26 3.54 -1.08
C PHE A 113 6.56 3.03 -0.49
N CYS A 114 6.49 2.15 0.50
CA CYS A 114 7.65 1.49 1.07
C CYS A 114 7.46 -0.02 1.07
N ILE A 115 8.57 -0.74 0.91
CA ILE A 115 8.58 -2.20 0.92
C ILE A 115 9.87 -2.70 1.54
N ASN A 116 9.79 -3.79 2.30
CA ASN A 116 10.97 -4.52 2.69
C ASN A 116 11.46 -5.37 1.51
N GLY A 117 12.76 -5.47 1.40
CA GLY A 117 13.43 -6.28 0.40
C GLY A 117 14.66 -6.94 1.03
N ASN A 118 15.61 -7.37 0.21
CA ASN A 118 16.90 -7.89 0.68
C ASN A 118 17.81 -6.84 1.32
N ALA A 119 17.42 -5.57 1.30
CA ALA A 119 18.16 -4.50 1.93
C ALA A 119 17.98 -4.56 3.46
N PRO A 120 18.96 -4.09 4.24
CA PRO A 120 18.84 -4.01 5.71
C PRO A 120 17.79 -3.00 6.16
N HIS A 121 17.25 -2.22 5.24
CA HIS A 121 16.22 -1.19 5.47
C HIS A 121 15.08 -1.35 4.46
N PRO A 122 13.86 -0.92 4.80
CA PRO A 122 12.82 -0.77 3.81
C PRO A 122 13.24 0.26 2.76
N LEU A 123 12.83 0.02 1.52
CA LEU A 123 13.04 0.91 0.39
C LEU A 123 11.75 1.65 0.10
N CYS A 124 11.84 2.97 -0.05
CA CYS A 124 10.70 3.83 -0.27
C CYS A 124 10.84 4.62 -1.58
N SER A 125 9.74 4.85 -2.25
CA SER A 125 9.61 5.71 -3.44
C SER A 125 8.39 6.61 -3.31
N SER A 126 8.41 7.73 -4.02
CA SER A 126 7.30 8.69 -4.02
C SER A 126 6.68 8.79 -5.40
N SER A 127 5.38 9.05 -5.45
CA SER A 127 4.65 9.39 -6.67
C SER A 127 3.98 10.75 -6.50
N PHE A 128 4.03 11.56 -7.55
CA PHE A 128 3.43 12.90 -7.60
C PHE A 128 2.35 13.01 -8.69
N ASP A 129 1.93 11.88 -9.24
CA ASP A 129 0.99 11.79 -10.36
C ASP A 129 -0.05 10.67 -10.18
N GLY A 130 -0.36 10.35 -8.93
CA GLY A 130 -1.37 9.34 -8.62
C GLY A 130 -0.93 7.89 -8.87
N GLY A 131 0.38 7.62 -8.76
CA GLY A 131 0.94 6.27 -8.91
C GLY A 131 1.36 5.89 -10.32
N LEU A 132 1.23 6.82 -11.30
CA LEU A 132 1.63 6.55 -12.68
C LEU A 132 3.14 6.45 -12.84
N THR A 133 3.88 7.29 -12.11
CA THR A 133 5.35 7.19 -12.04
C THR A 133 5.84 7.24 -10.60
N TRP A 134 7.00 6.64 -10.38
CA TRP A 134 7.63 6.56 -9.07
C TRP A 134 9.07 7.05 -9.12
N THR A 135 9.49 7.76 -8.09
CA THR A 135 10.91 8.17 -7.93
C THR A 135 11.78 6.94 -7.72
N GLN A 136 13.09 7.12 -7.91
CA GLN A 136 14.06 6.11 -7.49
C GLN A 136 13.87 5.77 -6.02
N GLN A 137 13.99 4.49 -5.69
CA GLN A 137 13.91 4.01 -4.31
C GLN A 137 15.08 4.55 -3.48
N VAL A 138 14.74 4.97 -2.27
CA VAL A 138 15.69 5.42 -1.26
C VAL A 138 15.51 4.61 0.03
N SER A 139 16.51 4.60 0.89
CA SER A 139 16.36 3.99 2.22
C SER A 139 15.27 4.70 3.01
N GLY A 140 14.33 3.94 3.51
CA GLY A 140 13.28 4.42 4.43
C GLY A 140 13.69 4.44 5.89
N ALA A 141 14.99 4.35 6.19
CA ALA A 141 15.56 4.41 7.53
C ALA A 141 16.85 5.24 7.53
N PRO A 142 17.30 5.79 8.68
CA PRO A 142 18.57 6.50 8.77
C PRO A 142 19.75 5.64 8.31
N VAL A 143 20.78 6.28 7.73
CA VAL A 143 21.92 5.63 7.07
C VAL A 143 22.66 4.61 7.97
N ASN A 144 22.68 4.84 9.26
CA ASN A 144 23.36 3.98 10.22
C ASN A 144 22.41 3.06 11.01
N CYS A 145 21.15 2.99 10.57
CA CYS A 145 20.16 2.16 11.22
C CYS A 145 20.14 0.76 10.61
N ASN A 146 20.48 -0.23 11.38
CA ASN A 146 20.32 -1.62 10.98
C ASN A 146 19.06 -2.20 11.62
N SER A 147 17.92 -1.59 11.32
CA SER A 147 16.61 -1.96 11.85
C SER A 147 16.02 -3.19 11.15
N GLY A 148 16.87 -4.19 10.85
CA GLY A 148 16.41 -5.40 10.17
C GLY A 148 15.08 -5.91 10.72
N GLY A 149 14.17 -6.27 9.83
CA GLY A 149 12.87 -6.80 10.18
C GLY A 149 11.70 -6.12 9.46
N LEU A 150 10.51 -6.61 9.74
CA LEU A 150 9.28 -6.09 9.15
C LEU A 150 8.94 -4.73 9.79
N THR A 151 8.59 -3.78 8.95
CA THR A 151 8.20 -2.44 9.38
C THR A 151 6.68 -2.30 9.43
N GLY A 152 6.19 -1.38 10.26
CA GLY A 152 4.77 -1.09 10.35
C GLY A 152 4.22 -0.38 9.11
N HIS A 153 2.91 -0.29 9.05
CA HIS A 153 2.23 0.50 8.02
C HIS A 153 2.52 1.98 8.20
N MET A 154 2.52 2.69 7.08
CA MET A 154 2.78 4.12 7.03
C MET A 154 1.47 4.90 7.11
N VAL A 155 1.56 6.11 7.66
CA VAL A 155 0.46 7.09 7.70
C VAL A 155 0.97 8.41 7.14
N GLY A 156 0.20 9.00 6.23
CA GLY A 156 0.42 10.36 5.76
C GLY A 156 -0.31 11.38 6.67
N ALA A 157 0.33 12.50 6.93
CA ALA A 157 -0.24 13.59 7.69
C ALA A 157 -0.64 14.77 6.79
N ASN A 158 -1.50 15.65 7.30
CA ASN A 158 -2.03 16.79 6.55
C ASN A 158 -0.97 17.83 6.16
N ASP A 159 0.20 17.77 6.78
CA ASP A 159 1.30 18.70 6.56
C ASP A 159 2.35 18.23 5.54
N GLY A 160 2.08 17.15 4.83
CA GLY A 160 2.99 16.58 3.83
C GLY A 160 4.02 15.60 4.41
N ASN A 161 3.99 15.32 5.70
CA ASN A 161 4.87 14.35 6.31
C ASN A 161 4.27 12.94 6.30
N PHE A 162 5.17 11.95 6.30
CA PHE A 162 4.80 10.54 6.38
C PHE A 162 5.48 9.92 7.59
N TYR A 163 4.76 9.10 8.32
CA TYR A 163 5.22 8.48 9.55
C TYR A 163 5.08 6.98 9.46
N ARG A 164 6.11 6.26 9.90
CA ARG A 164 6.12 4.80 9.90
C ARG A 164 6.77 4.27 11.17
N GLY A 165 6.11 3.29 11.78
CA GLY A 165 6.68 2.52 12.88
C GLY A 165 7.75 1.56 12.38
N ASN A 166 8.87 1.48 13.10
CA ASN A 166 10.00 0.61 12.77
C ASN A 166 10.62 0.03 14.06
N PRO A 167 11.27 -1.12 14.00
CA PRO A 167 12.19 -1.49 15.05
C PRO A 167 13.23 -0.39 15.28
N SER A 168 13.61 -0.17 16.52
CA SER A 168 14.61 0.85 16.86
C SER A 168 15.99 0.51 16.28
N CYS A 169 16.76 1.53 15.92
CA CYS A 169 18.11 1.37 15.34
C CYS A 169 19.11 0.72 16.30
N ASP A 170 18.89 0.83 17.60
CA ASP A 170 19.71 0.21 18.63
C ASP A 170 19.30 -1.24 18.98
N GLY A 171 18.23 -1.72 18.36
CA GLY A 171 17.67 -3.05 18.59
C GLY A 171 16.80 -3.15 19.85
N GLU A 172 16.56 -2.05 20.54
CA GLU A 172 15.74 -1.99 21.74
C GLU A 172 14.43 -1.22 21.50
N GLY A 173 13.31 -1.93 21.36
CA GLY A 173 11.99 -1.33 21.21
C GLY A 173 11.67 -0.86 19.79
N TYR A 174 10.89 0.22 19.68
CA TYR A 174 10.38 0.74 18.41
C TYR A 174 10.62 2.23 18.29
N SER A 175 10.83 2.68 17.07
CA SER A 175 10.97 4.08 16.69
C SER A 175 9.90 4.46 15.65
N ILE A 176 9.58 5.76 15.58
CA ILE A 176 8.77 6.33 14.51
C ILE A 176 9.70 7.11 13.59
N TYR A 177 9.71 6.77 12.31
CA TYR A 177 10.45 7.49 11.28
C TYR A 177 9.51 8.43 10.50
N ARG A 178 10.05 9.58 10.19
CA ARG A 178 9.42 10.61 9.39
C ARG A 178 10.14 10.77 8.06
#